data_949e30959ea5e3710ad4f0378847be62
#
_entry.id   949e30959ea5e3710ad4f0378847be62
#
_cell.length_a   1.000
_cell.length_b   1.000
_cell.length_c   1.000
_cell.angle_alpha   90.00
_cell.angle_beta   90.00
_cell.angle_gamma   90.00
#
_symmetry.space_group_name_H-M   'P 1'
#
loop_
_entity.id
_entity.type
_entity.pdbx_description
1 polymer ?
#
loop_
_entity_poly.entity_id
_entity_poly.type
_entity_poly.pdbx_seq_one_letter_code
_entity_poly.pdbx_strand_id
1 'polypeptide(L)'
;MSIRIMMILVISLLITACGDFGLFSPPQAFSEKTLSGSGTDKVALIHITGVISSIPKEGIFNSHPSILQEVTAQLRLAQKDTSVKAIILAINSPGGSVTASDILYNEINRIRMEGNKKIYTLMMDVAASGGYYIALASHSIMAHPTSITGSIGVIVTRISIAETLKSIGVETSTVTSGAMKDMGSILRKPTPEETNIVRAIVDSMNTRFQHLVTENRPQAQAHTLYKDGRILTANQALDMGLIDSIGYFEDTLTQIKKELNIEKVKVVTYRRTDLPDGTEYSNMSMKLGEERFIPEAFSLEAGFHYLWLPNTL
;
A
#
# COMPACT_ATOMS: atom_id res chain seq x y z
N MET A 1 47.41 -16.86 37.69
CA MET A 1 46.32 -17.19 36.75
C MET A 1 46.84 -16.83 35.37
N SER A 2 47.01 -17.79 34.47
CA SER A 2 47.64 -17.53 33.19
C SER A 2 46.72 -16.68 32.27
N ILE A 3 47.31 -15.82 31.46
CA ILE A 3 46.61 -14.94 30.46
C ILE A 3 45.63 -15.76 29.61
N ARG A 4 45.94 -17.03 29.35
CA ARG A 4 45.07 -17.96 28.59
C ARG A 4 43.76 -18.27 29.33
N ILE A 5 43.80 -18.43 30.67
CA ILE A 5 42.58 -18.68 31.48
C ILE A 5 41.70 -17.41 31.54
N MET A 6 42.35 -16.26 31.65
CA MET A 6 41.63 -14.98 31.65
C MET A 6 40.98 -14.69 30.29
N MET A 7 41.63 -15.01 29.18
CA MET A 7 41.06 -14.88 27.82
C MET A 7 39.87 -15.84 27.60
N ILE A 8 39.95 -17.08 28.09
CA ILE A 8 38.84 -18.05 27.98
C ILE A 8 37.66 -17.61 28.85
N LEU A 9 37.89 -17.05 30.04
CA LEU A 9 36.85 -16.49 30.91
C LEU A 9 36.17 -15.26 30.28
N VAL A 10 36.91 -14.38 29.63
CA VAL A 10 36.36 -13.22 28.92
C VAL A 10 35.55 -13.64 27.68
N ILE A 11 36.04 -14.65 26.94
CA ILE A 11 35.30 -15.18 25.77
C ILE A 11 34.04 -15.91 26.22
N SER A 12 34.06 -16.68 27.31
CA SER A 12 32.85 -17.32 27.85
C SER A 12 31.85 -16.33 28.43
N LEU A 13 32.30 -15.20 29.02
CA LEU A 13 31.44 -14.13 29.48
C LEU A 13 30.76 -13.37 28.31
N LEU A 14 31.47 -13.22 27.17
CA LEU A 14 30.92 -12.62 25.95
C LEU A 14 29.90 -13.56 25.28
N ILE A 15 30.04 -14.87 25.40
CA ILE A 15 29.08 -15.83 24.82
C ILE A 15 27.83 -15.97 25.70
N THR A 16 27.92 -15.81 27.01
CA THR A 16 26.75 -15.81 27.90
C THR A 16 26.01 -14.45 27.94
N ALA A 17 26.65 -13.37 27.50
CA ALA A 17 25.99 -12.08 27.29
C ALA A 17 25.17 -12.02 25.99
N CYS A 18 25.19 -13.06 25.13
CA CYS A 18 24.26 -13.25 24.01
C CYS A 18 22.90 -13.79 24.48
N GLY A 19 22.42 -13.39 25.66
CA GLY A 19 21.03 -13.48 26.05
C GLY A 19 20.26 -12.38 25.32
N ASP A 20 19.36 -12.77 24.45
CA ASP A 20 18.28 -11.97 23.85
C ASP A 20 18.53 -10.45 23.73
N PHE A 21 19.58 -10.08 23.00
CA PHE A 21 19.57 -8.80 22.33
C PHE A 21 18.47 -8.92 21.25
N GLY A 22 17.33 -8.26 21.45
CA GLY A 22 16.15 -8.30 20.58
C GLY A 22 16.36 -7.81 19.14
N LEU A 23 17.53 -8.07 18.59
CA LEU A 23 17.99 -7.75 17.23
C LEU A 23 17.25 -8.54 16.15
N PHE A 24 16.52 -9.63 16.53
CA PHE A 24 15.79 -10.49 15.60
C PHE A 24 14.45 -10.95 16.18
N SER A 25 13.79 -10.10 16.99
CA SER A 25 12.46 -10.45 17.48
C SER A 25 11.48 -10.55 16.32
N PRO A 26 10.75 -11.67 16.18
CA PRO A 26 9.72 -11.77 15.15
C PRO A 26 8.66 -10.69 15.40
N PRO A 27 7.96 -10.23 14.33
CA PRO A 27 6.89 -9.25 14.48
C PRO A 27 5.88 -9.73 15.52
N GLN A 28 5.57 -8.89 16.50
CA GLN A 28 4.58 -9.23 17.54
C GLN A 28 3.21 -9.52 16.93
N ALA A 29 2.43 -10.39 17.58
CA ALA A 29 1.07 -10.68 17.16
C ALA A 29 0.19 -9.41 17.23
N PHE A 30 -0.78 -9.32 16.34
CA PHE A 30 -1.79 -8.26 16.42
C PHE A 30 -2.63 -8.41 17.69
N SER A 31 -2.91 -7.29 18.35
CA SER A 31 -3.92 -7.16 19.39
C SER A 31 -5.01 -6.19 18.94
N GLU A 32 -6.25 -6.49 19.31
CA GLU A 32 -7.36 -5.56 19.12
C GLU A 32 -7.24 -4.41 20.12
N LYS A 33 -7.38 -3.18 19.62
CA LYS A 33 -7.44 -1.96 20.43
C LYS A 33 -8.73 -1.22 20.16
N THR A 34 -9.44 -0.82 21.21
CA THR A 34 -10.60 0.07 21.08
C THR A 34 -10.12 1.50 20.94
N LEU A 35 -10.56 2.19 19.89
CA LEU A 35 -10.26 3.61 19.65
C LEU A 35 -11.34 4.51 20.24
N SER A 36 -12.61 4.18 19.99
CA SER A 36 -13.73 4.99 20.43
C SER A 36 -15.04 4.18 20.51
N GLY A 37 -16.07 4.81 21.04
CA GLY A 37 -17.42 4.26 21.07
C GLY A 37 -17.64 3.20 22.15
N SER A 38 -18.83 2.57 22.10
CA SER A 38 -19.26 1.56 23.07
C SER A 38 -20.26 0.61 22.41
N GLY A 39 -20.54 -0.51 23.07
CA GLY A 39 -21.48 -1.52 22.58
C GLY A 39 -20.78 -2.82 22.23
N THR A 40 -21.57 -3.79 21.73
CA THR A 40 -21.12 -5.11 21.31
C THR A 40 -20.75 -5.16 19.84
N ASP A 41 -21.44 -4.39 19.00
CA ASP A 41 -21.15 -4.32 17.59
C ASP A 41 -19.90 -3.48 17.34
N LYS A 42 -19.06 -3.96 16.43
CA LYS A 42 -17.76 -3.35 16.14
C LYS A 42 -17.70 -2.87 14.70
N VAL A 43 -16.95 -1.78 14.50
CA VAL A 43 -16.41 -1.34 13.21
C VAL A 43 -14.89 -1.46 13.29
N ALA A 44 -14.32 -2.28 12.40
CA ALA A 44 -12.87 -2.41 12.31
C ALA A 44 -12.30 -1.31 11.43
N LEU A 45 -11.38 -0.52 11.96
CA LEU A 45 -10.62 0.49 11.22
C LEU A 45 -9.27 -0.10 10.82
N ILE A 46 -9.03 -0.21 9.52
CA ILE A 46 -7.79 -0.74 8.95
C ILE A 46 -7.13 0.37 8.12
N HIS A 47 -5.92 0.72 8.50
CA HIS A 47 -5.14 1.74 7.79
C HIS A 47 -4.30 1.11 6.68
N ILE A 48 -4.33 1.73 5.49
CA ILE A 48 -3.51 1.37 4.34
C ILE A 48 -2.68 2.59 3.97
N THR A 49 -1.45 2.66 4.51
CA THR A 49 -0.62 3.87 4.45
C THR A 49 0.71 3.61 3.75
N GLY A 50 1.05 4.46 2.77
CA GLY A 50 2.30 4.42 2.00
C GLY A 50 2.20 3.57 0.74
N VAL A 51 3.36 3.23 0.15
CA VAL A 51 3.44 2.51 -1.13
C VAL A 51 3.01 1.06 -0.97
N ILE A 52 2.03 0.62 -1.76
CA ILE A 52 1.51 -0.75 -1.75
C ILE A 52 2.54 -1.69 -2.35
N SER A 53 3.15 -2.54 -1.51
CA SER A 53 4.19 -3.49 -1.88
C SER A 53 3.97 -4.85 -1.23
N SER A 54 4.43 -5.90 -1.89
CA SER A 54 4.52 -7.26 -1.36
C SER A 54 5.85 -7.54 -0.69
N ILE A 55 6.84 -6.66 -0.83
CA ILE A 55 8.18 -6.83 -0.26
C ILE A 55 8.19 -6.31 1.17
N PRO A 56 8.70 -7.10 2.13
CA PRO A 56 8.93 -6.65 3.49
C PRO A 56 9.86 -5.43 3.53
N LYS A 57 9.64 -4.54 4.48
CA LYS A 57 10.57 -3.43 4.71
C LYS A 57 11.72 -3.93 5.59
N GLU A 58 12.91 -3.95 5.02
CA GLU A 58 14.12 -4.31 5.76
C GLU A 58 14.69 -3.07 6.45
N GLY A 59 14.70 -3.07 7.78
CA GLY A 59 15.51 -2.16 8.60
C GLY A 59 16.86 -2.80 8.92
N ILE A 60 17.83 -2.02 9.40
CA ILE A 60 19.19 -2.52 9.72
C ILE A 60 19.14 -3.65 10.76
N PHE A 61 18.17 -3.62 11.66
CA PHE A 61 18.04 -4.61 12.76
C PHE A 61 16.70 -5.33 12.80
N ASN A 62 15.69 -4.85 12.08
CA ASN A 62 14.33 -5.39 12.12
C ASN A 62 13.75 -5.49 10.70
N SER A 63 13.08 -6.60 10.41
CA SER A 63 12.26 -6.74 9.22
C SER A 63 10.79 -6.46 9.58
N HIS A 64 10.15 -5.56 8.85
CA HIS A 64 8.73 -5.30 8.98
C HIS A 64 7.97 -5.97 7.83
N PRO A 65 6.85 -6.63 8.10
CA PRO A 65 6.02 -7.19 7.05
C PRO A 65 5.61 -6.13 6.01
N SER A 66 5.39 -6.57 4.79
CA SER A 66 4.89 -5.70 3.72
C SER A 66 3.48 -5.19 4.02
N ILE A 67 3.08 -4.08 3.39
CA ILE A 67 1.70 -3.57 3.49
C ILE A 67 0.69 -4.64 3.10
N LEU A 68 0.98 -5.41 2.04
CA LEU A 68 0.13 -6.52 1.63
C LEU A 68 -0.08 -7.54 2.77
N GLN A 69 0.99 -7.94 3.45
CA GLN A 69 0.92 -8.91 4.57
C GLN A 69 0.17 -8.32 5.77
N GLU A 70 0.47 -7.08 6.15
CA GLU A 70 -0.14 -6.40 7.31
C GLU A 70 -1.65 -6.22 7.11
N VAL A 71 -2.06 -5.67 5.96
CA VAL A 71 -3.46 -5.41 5.66
C VAL A 71 -4.25 -6.71 5.52
N THR A 72 -3.69 -7.72 4.83
CA THR A 72 -4.34 -9.03 4.70
C THR A 72 -4.55 -9.70 6.06
N ALA A 73 -3.57 -9.60 6.97
CA ALA A 73 -3.71 -10.16 8.32
C ALA A 73 -4.81 -9.45 9.12
N GLN A 74 -4.88 -8.11 9.07
CA GLN A 74 -5.93 -7.34 9.74
C GLN A 74 -7.33 -7.63 9.16
N LEU A 75 -7.44 -7.73 7.83
CA LEU A 75 -8.69 -8.11 7.17
C LEU A 75 -9.19 -9.48 7.64
N ARG A 76 -8.30 -10.46 7.76
CA ARG A 76 -8.64 -11.80 8.26
C ARG A 76 -9.08 -11.80 9.73
N LEU A 77 -8.48 -10.97 10.58
CA LEU A 77 -8.93 -10.79 11.96
C LEU A 77 -10.33 -10.18 12.00
N ALA A 78 -10.56 -9.09 11.26
CA ALA A 78 -11.86 -8.46 11.16
C ALA A 78 -12.92 -9.41 10.59
N GLN A 79 -12.56 -10.25 9.60
CA GLN A 79 -13.47 -11.22 8.99
C GLN A 79 -13.90 -12.30 9.99
N LYS A 80 -12.98 -12.80 10.82
CA LYS A 80 -13.24 -13.86 11.81
C LYS A 80 -14.09 -13.39 12.99
N ASP A 81 -14.01 -12.12 13.37
CA ASP A 81 -14.77 -11.58 14.50
C ASP A 81 -16.23 -11.32 14.09
N THR A 82 -17.15 -12.11 14.62
CA THR A 82 -18.59 -12.00 14.36
C THR A 82 -19.22 -10.70 14.90
N SER A 83 -18.56 -10.05 15.86
CA SER A 83 -18.98 -8.75 16.40
C SER A 83 -18.67 -7.60 15.44
N VAL A 84 -17.69 -7.76 14.54
CA VAL A 84 -17.38 -6.77 13.50
C VAL A 84 -18.48 -6.80 12.44
N LYS A 85 -19.21 -5.70 12.30
CA LYS A 85 -20.32 -5.54 11.34
C LYS A 85 -19.87 -4.80 10.07
N ALA A 86 -18.89 -3.93 10.21
CA ALA A 86 -18.32 -3.20 9.07
C ALA A 86 -16.80 -3.03 9.22
N ILE A 87 -16.15 -2.79 8.08
CA ILE A 87 -14.72 -2.48 7.99
C ILE A 87 -14.59 -1.11 7.31
N ILE A 88 -13.84 -0.20 7.92
CA ILE A 88 -13.40 1.05 7.30
C ILE A 88 -11.96 0.88 6.86
N LEU A 89 -11.69 1.07 5.58
CA LEU A 89 -10.36 1.15 5.01
C LEU A 89 -9.96 2.64 4.95
N ALA A 90 -9.11 3.06 5.88
CA ALA A 90 -8.53 4.41 5.84
C ALA A 90 -7.30 4.38 4.92
N ILE A 91 -7.45 4.90 3.70
CA ILE A 91 -6.42 4.79 2.66
C ILE A 91 -5.66 6.12 2.57
N ASN A 92 -4.34 6.06 2.83
CA ASN A 92 -3.39 7.14 2.61
C ASN A 92 -2.21 6.61 1.78
N SER A 93 -2.43 6.42 0.47
CA SER A 93 -1.48 5.74 -0.41
C SER A 93 -1.44 6.36 -1.81
N PRO A 94 -0.24 6.60 -2.36
CA PRO A 94 -0.06 7.01 -3.75
C PRO A 94 -0.22 5.84 -4.73
N GLY A 95 -0.47 4.62 -4.23
CA GLY A 95 -0.49 3.38 -5.00
C GLY A 95 0.74 2.52 -4.75
N GLY A 96 1.14 1.73 -5.75
CA GLY A 96 2.31 0.85 -5.64
C GLY A 96 2.35 -0.23 -6.73
N SER A 97 2.89 -1.40 -6.39
CA SER A 97 2.97 -2.55 -7.30
C SER A 97 1.59 -2.96 -7.81
N VAL A 98 1.47 -3.17 -9.12
CA VAL A 98 0.23 -3.62 -9.76
C VAL A 98 -0.29 -4.89 -9.11
N THR A 99 0.56 -5.90 -8.97
CA THR A 99 0.17 -7.21 -8.42
C THR A 99 -0.24 -7.12 -6.95
N ALA A 100 0.48 -6.34 -6.13
CA ALA A 100 0.12 -6.17 -4.72
C ALA A 100 -1.24 -5.46 -4.55
N SER A 101 -1.50 -4.44 -5.39
CA SER A 101 -2.79 -3.75 -5.43
C SER A 101 -3.94 -4.66 -5.86
N ASP A 102 -3.69 -5.51 -6.87
CA ASP A 102 -4.68 -6.46 -7.37
C ASP A 102 -4.98 -7.57 -6.34
N ILE A 103 -3.98 -8.07 -5.63
CA ILE A 103 -4.18 -9.04 -4.54
C ILE A 103 -5.02 -8.42 -3.42
N LEU A 104 -4.70 -7.18 -2.97
CA LEU A 104 -5.48 -6.50 -1.93
C LEU A 104 -6.92 -6.25 -2.38
N TYR A 105 -7.12 -5.77 -3.61
CA TYR A 105 -8.45 -5.63 -4.19
C TYR A 105 -9.23 -6.95 -4.10
N ASN A 106 -8.62 -8.05 -4.51
CA ASN A 106 -9.27 -9.37 -4.50
C ASN A 106 -9.60 -9.84 -3.07
N GLU A 107 -8.69 -9.67 -2.10
CA GLU A 107 -8.94 -10.03 -0.69
C GLU A 107 -10.09 -9.20 -0.10
N ILE A 108 -10.15 -7.90 -0.37
CA ILE A 108 -11.22 -7.02 0.08
C ILE A 108 -12.54 -7.39 -0.60
N ASN A 109 -12.50 -7.58 -1.93
CA ASN A 109 -13.68 -7.93 -2.71
C ASN A 109 -14.26 -9.29 -2.29
N ARG A 110 -13.42 -10.27 -1.94
CA ARG A 110 -13.87 -11.56 -1.40
C ARG A 110 -14.70 -11.38 -0.13
N ILE A 111 -14.24 -10.55 0.82
CA ILE A 111 -15.00 -10.25 2.05
C ILE A 111 -16.31 -9.54 1.71
N ARG A 112 -16.28 -8.60 0.76
CA ARG A 112 -17.48 -7.91 0.27
C ARG A 112 -18.52 -8.88 -0.30
N MET A 113 -18.07 -9.84 -1.12
CA MET A 113 -18.95 -10.81 -1.79
C MET A 113 -19.52 -11.87 -0.84
N GLU A 114 -18.84 -12.19 0.24
CA GLU A 114 -19.38 -13.04 1.30
C GLU A 114 -20.61 -12.41 2.01
N GLY A 115 -20.77 -11.09 1.89
CA GLY A 115 -21.96 -10.36 2.33
C GLY A 115 -22.13 -10.22 3.85
N ASN A 116 -21.26 -10.81 4.64
CA ASN A 116 -21.36 -10.80 6.11
C ASN A 116 -20.91 -9.49 6.76
N LYS A 117 -20.17 -8.69 6.03
CA LYS A 117 -19.61 -7.39 6.50
C LYS A 117 -19.67 -6.35 5.41
N LYS A 118 -20.02 -5.14 5.78
CA LYS A 118 -19.96 -3.99 4.88
C LYS A 118 -18.57 -3.39 4.90
N ILE A 119 -18.08 -2.97 3.74
CA ILE A 119 -16.75 -2.37 3.59
C ILE A 119 -16.92 -0.95 3.08
N TYR A 120 -16.30 -0.01 3.78
CA TYR A 120 -16.30 1.42 3.46
C TYR A 120 -14.85 1.87 3.29
N THR A 121 -14.60 2.71 2.31
CA THR A 121 -13.32 3.40 2.18
C THR A 121 -13.49 4.85 2.64
N LEU A 122 -12.54 5.31 3.46
CA LEU A 122 -12.29 6.71 3.77
C LEU A 122 -10.93 7.10 3.19
N MET A 123 -10.94 7.96 2.16
CA MET A 123 -9.71 8.47 1.57
C MET A 123 -9.14 9.58 2.45
N MET A 124 -7.88 9.43 2.84
CA MET A 124 -7.13 10.39 3.63
C MET A 124 -6.48 11.45 2.73
N ASP A 125 -5.20 11.82 2.97
CA ASP A 125 -4.52 12.84 2.16
C ASP A 125 -4.46 12.43 0.69
N VAL A 126 -4.08 11.16 0.44
CA VAL A 126 -3.94 10.60 -0.91
C VAL A 126 -4.54 9.21 -0.96
N ALA A 127 -5.36 8.94 -1.94
CA ALA A 127 -5.79 7.59 -2.32
C ALA A 127 -5.82 7.49 -3.85
N ALA A 128 -4.63 7.42 -4.43
CA ALA A 128 -4.44 7.52 -5.88
C ALA A 128 -3.92 6.20 -6.47
N SER A 129 -4.17 5.99 -7.75
CA SER A 129 -3.66 4.87 -8.53
C SER A 129 -3.95 3.52 -7.84
N GLY A 130 -2.96 2.74 -7.39
CA GLY A 130 -3.19 1.51 -6.61
C GLY A 130 -4.04 1.72 -5.35
N GLY A 131 -3.97 2.90 -4.71
CA GLY A 131 -4.83 3.27 -3.59
C GLY A 131 -6.30 3.40 -4.00
N TYR A 132 -6.57 3.99 -5.16
CA TYR A 132 -7.92 4.03 -5.74
C TYR A 132 -8.37 2.64 -6.21
N TYR A 133 -7.45 1.87 -6.80
CA TYR A 133 -7.71 0.49 -7.25
C TYR A 133 -8.30 -0.37 -6.13
N ILE A 134 -7.69 -0.37 -4.95
CA ILE A 134 -8.19 -1.14 -3.80
C ILE A 134 -9.49 -0.57 -3.24
N ALA A 135 -9.68 0.75 -3.29
CA ALA A 135 -10.92 1.40 -2.86
C ALA A 135 -12.15 0.92 -3.65
N LEU A 136 -11.98 0.57 -4.94
CA LEU A 136 -13.04 0.02 -5.80
C LEU A 136 -13.70 -1.25 -5.24
N ALA A 137 -13.01 -1.99 -4.37
CA ALA A 137 -13.56 -3.16 -3.70
C ALA A 137 -14.56 -2.84 -2.57
N SER A 138 -14.77 -1.57 -2.23
CA SER A 138 -15.67 -1.15 -1.15
C SER A 138 -17.13 -1.02 -1.61
N HIS A 139 -18.06 -1.02 -0.66
CA HIS A 139 -19.47 -0.73 -0.91
C HIS A 139 -19.70 0.77 -1.09
N SER A 140 -18.93 1.60 -0.37
CA SER A 140 -19.00 3.06 -0.46
C SER A 140 -17.61 3.65 -0.27
N ILE A 141 -17.33 4.71 -1.00
CA ILE A 141 -16.06 5.45 -0.97
C ILE A 141 -16.37 6.89 -0.58
N MET A 142 -15.87 7.31 0.58
CA MET A 142 -15.89 8.70 1.05
C MET A 142 -14.47 9.27 0.97
N ALA A 143 -14.34 10.54 0.61
CA ALA A 143 -13.06 11.25 0.63
C ALA A 143 -13.15 12.46 1.58
N HIS A 144 -12.03 12.81 2.23
CA HIS A 144 -11.93 14.09 2.91
C HIS A 144 -12.01 15.23 1.86
N PRO A 145 -12.47 16.43 2.24
CA PRO A 145 -12.58 17.55 1.30
C PRO A 145 -11.28 17.92 0.59
N THR A 146 -10.13 17.61 1.21
CA THR A 146 -8.78 17.90 0.71
C THR A 146 -8.06 16.70 0.10
N SER A 147 -8.70 15.53 0.04
CA SER A 147 -8.12 14.32 -0.53
C SER A 147 -7.77 14.48 -1.99
N ILE A 148 -6.66 13.87 -2.38
CA ILE A 148 -6.24 13.69 -3.78
C ILE A 148 -6.45 12.23 -4.16
N THR A 149 -7.08 11.99 -5.32
CA THR A 149 -7.35 10.65 -5.83
C THR A 149 -7.16 10.58 -7.35
N GLY A 150 -7.70 9.57 -8.02
CA GLY A 150 -7.52 9.37 -9.45
C GLY A 150 -6.20 8.69 -9.79
N SER A 151 -5.42 9.25 -10.72
CA SER A 151 -4.21 8.61 -11.27
C SER A 151 -4.48 7.18 -11.74
N ILE A 152 -5.59 7.01 -12.47
CA ILE A 152 -6.04 5.71 -12.97
C ILE A 152 -5.22 5.37 -14.21
N GLY A 153 -4.17 4.56 -14.00
CA GLY A 153 -3.22 4.22 -15.05
C GLY A 153 -2.07 3.38 -14.53
N VAL A 154 -1.19 2.99 -15.44
CA VAL A 154 0.00 2.17 -15.19
C VAL A 154 1.23 2.89 -15.69
N ILE A 155 2.28 2.89 -14.89
CA ILE A 155 3.59 3.39 -15.30
C ILE A 155 4.64 2.28 -15.18
N VAL A 156 5.67 2.36 -16.03
CA VAL A 156 6.94 1.69 -15.87
C VAL A 156 8.04 2.68 -16.16
N THR A 157 8.90 2.91 -15.18
CA THR A 157 10.04 3.82 -15.32
C THR A 157 11.26 3.02 -15.76
N ARG A 158 11.94 3.49 -16.81
CA ARG A 158 13.18 2.91 -17.31
C ARG A 158 14.27 3.98 -17.30
N ILE A 159 15.43 3.64 -16.74
CA ILE A 159 16.61 4.49 -16.71
C ILE A 159 17.66 3.85 -17.60
N SER A 160 18.40 4.66 -18.38
CA SER A 160 19.58 4.22 -19.11
C SER A 160 20.75 5.13 -18.80
N ILE A 161 21.86 4.53 -18.39
CA ILE A 161 23.12 5.21 -18.10
C ILE A 161 24.16 5.00 -19.22
N ALA A 162 23.76 4.40 -20.33
CA ALA A 162 24.65 4.02 -21.43
C ALA A 162 25.50 5.18 -21.96
N GLU A 163 24.90 6.36 -22.18
CA GLU A 163 25.63 7.53 -22.69
C GLU A 163 26.59 8.11 -21.66
N THR A 164 26.20 8.08 -20.37
CA THR A 164 27.07 8.50 -19.28
C THR A 164 28.32 7.62 -19.20
N LEU A 165 28.15 6.30 -19.24
CA LEU A 165 29.26 5.35 -19.22
C LEU A 165 30.20 5.58 -20.41
N LYS A 166 29.64 5.77 -21.62
CA LYS A 166 30.41 6.07 -22.81
C LYS A 166 31.20 7.38 -22.68
N SER A 167 30.63 8.41 -22.07
CA SER A 167 31.29 9.72 -21.89
C SER A 167 32.51 9.68 -20.97
N ILE A 168 32.56 8.70 -20.07
CA ILE A 168 33.70 8.48 -19.15
C ILE A 168 34.61 7.32 -19.61
N GLY A 169 34.45 6.84 -20.85
CA GLY A 169 35.33 5.83 -21.44
C GLY A 169 35.04 4.39 -20.97
N VAL A 170 33.87 4.12 -20.39
CA VAL A 170 33.46 2.76 -19.98
C VAL A 170 32.64 2.13 -21.11
N GLU A 171 33.14 1.01 -21.64
CA GLU A 171 32.42 0.19 -22.59
C GLU A 171 31.72 -0.98 -21.88
N THR A 172 30.50 -1.26 -22.28
CA THR A 172 29.72 -2.39 -21.74
C THR A 172 29.46 -3.42 -22.83
N SER A 173 29.65 -4.69 -22.52
CA SER A 173 29.34 -5.81 -23.41
C SER A 173 28.54 -6.85 -22.66
N THR A 174 27.40 -7.23 -23.22
CA THR A 174 26.51 -8.26 -22.64
C THR A 174 26.37 -9.42 -23.62
N VAL A 175 26.65 -10.63 -23.18
CA VAL A 175 26.41 -11.86 -23.95
C VAL A 175 25.10 -12.49 -23.46
N THR A 176 24.15 -12.69 -24.36
CA THR A 176 22.83 -13.22 -24.03
C THR A 176 22.50 -14.47 -24.79
N SER A 177 21.68 -15.34 -24.24
CA SER A 177 21.18 -16.54 -24.90
C SER A 177 20.03 -16.27 -25.90
N GLY A 178 19.53 -15.04 -25.95
CA GLY A 178 18.45 -14.63 -26.86
C GLY A 178 18.35 -13.10 -26.92
N ALA A 179 17.87 -12.59 -28.06
CA ALA A 179 17.88 -11.18 -28.41
C ALA A 179 17.16 -10.26 -27.39
N MET A 180 16.17 -10.78 -26.66
CA MET A 180 15.38 -10.00 -25.67
C MET A 180 15.78 -10.27 -24.22
N LYS A 181 16.85 -11.06 -23.98
CA LYS A 181 17.17 -11.52 -22.61
C LYS A 181 17.69 -10.40 -21.72
N ASP A 182 18.26 -9.36 -22.30
CA ASP A 182 18.71 -8.16 -21.59
C ASP A 182 17.75 -6.97 -21.73
N MET A 183 16.50 -7.23 -22.12
CA MET A 183 15.44 -6.22 -22.17
C MET A 183 15.30 -5.55 -20.79
N GLY A 184 15.31 -4.20 -20.75
CA GLY A 184 15.29 -3.44 -19.51
C GLY A 184 16.68 -3.15 -18.93
N SER A 185 17.78 -3.56 -19.59
CA SER A 185 19.13 -3.21 -19.17
C SER A 185 19.31 -1.70 -19.11
N ILE A 186 19.90 -1.22 -18.01
CA ILE A 186 20.28 0.18 -17.84
C ILE A 186 21.54 0.56 -18.65
N LEU A 187 22.28 -0.44 -19.13
CA LEU A 187 23.58 -0.28 -19.79
C LEU A 187 23.46 0.02 -21.29
N ARG A 188 22.27 -0.04 -21.84
CA ARG A 188 21.98 0.34 -23.23
C ARG A 188 20.61 1.00 -23.39
N LYS A 189 20.42 1.72 -24.47
CA LYS A 189 19.08 2.24 -24.82
C LYS A 189 18.15 1.08 -25.23
N PRO A 190 16.86 1.17 -24.88
CA PRO A 190 15.87 0.20 -25.33
C PRO A 190 15.65 0.29 -26.85
N THR A 191 15.38 -0.83 -27.48
CA THR A 191 14.98 -0.87 -28.87
C THR A 191 13.51 -0.48 -29.06
N PRO A 192 13.07 -0.11 -30.29
CA PRO A 192 11.66 0.11 -30.59
C PRO A 192 10.80 -1.12 -30.30
N GLU A 193 11.30 -2.32 -30.59
CA GLU A 193 10.60 -3.58 -30.33
C GLU A 193 10.39 -3.82 -28.83
N GLU A 194 11.42 -3.66 -28.01
CA GLU A 194 11.32 -3.73 -26.54
C GLU A 194 10.32 -2.71 -26.00
N THR A 195 10.32 -1.50 -26.58
CA THR A 195 9.37 -0.45 -26.18
C THR A 195 7.93 -0.86 -26.50
N ASN A 196 7.68 -1.50 -27.63
CA ASN A 196 6.37 -2.00 -28.01
C ASN A 196 5.91 -3.15 -27.09
N ILE A 197 6.82 -4.07 -26.74
CA ILE A 197 6.53 -5.16 -25.80
C ILE A 197 6.08 -4.57 -24.43
N VAL A 198 6.87 -3.64 -23.88
CA VAL A 198 6.56 -3.00 -22.59
C VAL A 198 5.25 -2.23 -22.66
N ARG A 199 4.99 -1.51 -23.78
CA ARG A 199 3.72 -0.78 -23.99
C ARG A 199 2.53 -1.74 -23.97
N ALA A 200 2.62 -2.87 -24.66
CA ALA A 200 1.54 -3.87 -24.69
C ALA A 200 1.23 -4.42 -23.27
N ILE A 201 2.25 -4.58 -22.42
CA ILE A 201 2.06 -5.00 -21.04
C ILE A 201 1.36 -3.90 -20.24
N VAL A 202 1.82 -2.64 -20.36
CA VAL A 202 1.20 -1.47 -19.71
C VAL A 202 -0.27 -1.34 -20.12
N ASP A 203 -0.57 -1.45 -21.42
CA ASP A 203 -1.92 -1.34 -21.97
C ASP A 203 -2.83 -2.47 -21.44
N SER A 204 -2.32 -3.69 -21.34
CA SER A 204 -3.06 -4.84 -20.76
C SER A 204 -3.42 -4.60 -19.29
N MET A 205 -2.46 -4.15 -18.48
CA MET A 205 -2.69 -3.85 -17.06
C MET A 205 -3.63 -2.65 -16.89
N ASN A 206 -3.50 -1.62 -17.73
CA ASN A 206 -4.39 -0.47 -17.73
C ASN A 206 -5.82 -0.84 -18.12
N THR A 207 -5.99 -1.71 -19.10
CA THR A 207 -7.30 -2.25 -19.50
C THR A 207 -8.00 -2.93 -18.31
N ARG A 208 -7.25 -3.72 -17.51
CA ARG A 208 -7.80 -4.31 -16.28
C ARG A 208 -8.26 -3.25 -15.28
N PHE A 209 -7.46 -2.21 -15.05
CA PHE A 209 -7.84 -1.13 -14.13
C PHE A 209 -9.11 -0.41 -14.62
N GLN A 210 -9.14 -0.01 -15.88
CA GLN A 210 -10.30 0.64 -16.52
C GLN A 210 -11.57 -0.23 -16.43
N HIS A 211 -11.43 -1.55 -16.61
CA HIS A 211 -12.53 -2.50 -16.47
C HIS A 211 -13.11 -2.48 -15.05
N LEU A 212 -12.25 -2.54 -14.02
CA LEU A 212 -12.69 -2.50 -12.62
C LEU A 212 -13.37 -1.17 -12.26
N VAL A 213 -12.89 -0.04 -12.81
CA VAL A 213 -13.58 1.25 -12.64
C VAL A 213 -14.97 1.17 -13.26
N THR A 214 -15.08 0.70 -14.50
CA THR A 214 -16.35 0.60 -15.20
C THR A 214 -17.35 -0.31 -14.48
N GLU A 215 -16.87 -1.40 -13.93
CA GLU A 215 -17.67 -2.40 -13.22
C GLU A 215 -18.19 -1.90 -11.86
N ASN A 216 -17.32 -1.24 -11.08
CA ASN A 216 -17.65 -0.79 -9.73
C ASN A 216 -18.18 0.65 -9.68
N ARG A 217 -18.01 1.44 -10.76
CA ARG A 217 -18.39 2.84 -10.89
C ARG A 217 -19.07 3.10 -12.25
N PRO A 218 -20.23 2.50 -12.50
CA PRO A 218 -20.91 2.62 -13.81
C PRO A 218 -21.25 4.08 -14.17
N GLN A 219 -21.52 4.94 -13.18
CA GLN A 219 -21.78 6.36 -13.39
C GLN A 219 -20.56 7.12 -13.94
N ALA A 220 -19.33 6.65 -13.66
CA ALA A 220 -18.11 7.27 -14.16
C ALA A 220 -17.90 7.06 -15.67
N GLN A 221 -18.63 6.14 -16.30
CA GLN A 221 -18.48 5.83 -17.73
C GLN A 221 -18.79 7.05 -18.64
N ALA A 222 -19.63 7.96 -18.19
CA ALA A 222 -19.94 9.20 -18.91
C ALA A 222 -18.74 10.15 -19.02
N HIS A 223 -17.72 9.96 -18.21
CA HIS A 223 -16.54 10.81 -18.17
C HIS A 223 -15.32 10.09 -18.76
N THR A 224 -14.52 10.81 -19.53
CA THR A 224 -13.28 10.26 -20.14
C THR A 224 -12.02 10.82 -19.50
N LEU A 225 -12.12 11.93 -18.80
CA LEU A 225 -10.97 12.67 -18.25
C LEU A 225 -10.13 11.86 -17.26
N TYR A 226 -10.74 10.97 -16.46
CA TYR A 226 -9.98 10.14 -15.51
C TYR A 226 -9.11 9.07 -16.19
N LYS A 227 -9.37 8.78 -17.50
CA LYS A 227 -8.70 7.71 -18.24
C LYS A 227 -7.29 8.09 -18.69
N ASP A 228 -6.90 9.34 -18.58
CA ASP A 228 -5.57 9.82 -18.98
C ASP A 228 -4.52 9.77 -17.86
N GLY A 229 -4.90 9.22 -16.70
CA GLY A 229 -3.98 9.06 -15.56
C GLY A 229 -3.81 10.30 -14.69
N ARG A 230 -4.64 11.33 -14.86
CA ARG A 230 -4.58 12.54 -14.03
C ARG A 230 -4.99 12.29 -12.59
N ILE A 231 -4.47 13.10 -11.68
CA ILE A 231 -4.98 13.22 -10.31
C ILE A 231 -6.21 14.10 -10.29
N LEU A 232 -7.05 13.90 -9.27
CA LEU A 232 -8.31 14.58 -9.08
C LEU A 232 -8.44 15.03 -7.62
N THR A 233 -9.06 16.18 -7.41
CA THR A 233 -9.57 16.56 -6.08
C THR A 233 -10.78 15.71 -5.72
N ALA A 234 -11.14 15.69 -4.42
CA ALA A 234 -12.36 15.01 -3.96
C ALA A 234 -13.62 15.48 -4.71
N ASN A 235 -13.78 16.79 -4.93
CA ASN A 235 -14.93 17.34 -5.67
C ASN A 235 -14.97 16.84 -7.12
N GLN A 236 -13.84 16.87 -7.84
CA GLN A 236 -13.78 16.36 -9.21
C GLN A 236 -14.09 14.85 -9.27
N ALA A 237 -13.61 14.07 -8.30
CA ALA A 237 -13.90 12.65 -8.24
C ALA A 237 -15.38 12.36 -7.92
N LEU A 238 -16.01 13.18 -7.08
CA LEU A 238 -17.44 13.10 -6.80
C LEU A 238 -18.28 13.44 -8.04
N ASP A 239 -17.96 14.54 -8.71
CA ASP A 239 -18.66 14.98 -9.93
C ASP A 239 -18.57 13.93 -11.05
N MET A 240 -17.45 13.19 -11.10
CA MET A 240 -17.24 12.09 -12.06
C MET A 240 -17.82 10.75 -11.61
N GLY A 241 -18.43 10.67 -10.43
CA GLY A 241 -18.97 9.43 -9.88
C GLY A 241 -17.91 8.40 -9.48
N LEU A 242 -16.66 8.81 -9.29
CA LEU A 242 -15.57 7.95 -8.84
C LEU A 242 -15.59 7.68 -7.33
N ILE A 243 -16.24 8.56 -6.55
CA ILE A 243 -16.52 8.42 -5.13
C ILE A 243 -17.99 8.70 -4.85
N ASP A 244 -18.48 8.33 -3.66
CA ASP A 244 -19.90 8.46 -3.30
C ASP A 244 -20.19 9.72 -2.50
N SER A 245 -19.24 10.21 -1.71
CA SER A 245 -19.45 11.38 -0.85
C SER A 245 -18.13 12.01 -0.42
N ILE A 246 -18.25 13.22 0.11
CA ILE A 246 -17.17 13.96 0.76
C ILE A 246 -17.56 14.16 2.23
N GLY A 247 -16.63 13.84 3.14
CA GLY A 247 -16.89 13.93 4.58
C GLY A 247 -15.70 13.49 5.41
N TYR A 248 -15.96 13.25 6.68
CA TYR A 248 -14.96 12.89 7.67
C TYR A 248 -15.24 11.51 8.27
N PHE A 249 -14.38 11.06 9.16
CA PHE A 249 -14.50 9.76 9.82
C PHE A 249 -15.86 9.58 10.52
N GLU A 250 -16.34 10.60 11.22
CA GLU A 250 -17.63 10.56 11.91
C GLU A 250 -18.83 10.49 10.96
N ASP A 251 -18.71 11.07 9.75
CA ASP A 251 -19.74 10.94 8.71
C ASP A 251 -19.79 9.50 8.21
N THR A 252 -18.62 8.86 8.02
CA THR A 252 -18.54 7.44 7.66
C THR A 252 -19.19 6.56 8.74
N LEU A 253 -18.91 6.81 10.02
CA LEU A 253 -19.55 6.07 11.12
C LEU A 253 -21.07 6.29 11.16
N THR A 254 -21.51 7.51 10.91
CA THR A 254 -22.94 7.85 10.86
C THR A 254 -23.64 7.11 9.71
N GLN A 255 -23.01 7.06 8.54
CA GLN A 255 -23.50 6.28 7.41
C GLN A 255 -23.61 4.79 7.77
N ILE A 256 -22.57 4.21 8.36
CA ILE A 256 -22.54 2.81 8.79
C ILE A 256 -23.66 2.50 9.78
N LYS A 257 -23.83 3.33 10.82
CA LYS A 257 -24.88 3.16 11.82
C LYS A 257 -26.28 3.18 11.17
N LYS A 258 -26.51 4.11 10.24
CA LYS A 258 -27.77 4.24 9.53
C LYS A 258 -28.03 3.03 8.63
N GLU A 259 -27.05 2.61 7.82
CA GLU A 259 -27.24 1.50 6.87
C GLU A 259 -27.40 0.13 7.54
N LEU A 260 -26.74 -0.06 8.70
CA LEU A 260 -26.80 -1.32 9.43
C LEU A 260 -27.85 -1.30 10.55
N ASN A 261 -28.55 -0.18 10.77
CA ASN A 261 -29.50 0.04 11.88
C ASN A 261 -28.88 -0.26 13.25
N ILE A 262 -27.68 0.28 13.50
CA ILE A 262 -26.93 0.11 14.76
C ILE A 262 -26.82 1.47 15.46
N GLU A 263 -27.30 1.55 16.72
CA GLU A 263 -27.22 2.78 17.49
C GLU A 263 -25.85 3.00 18.12
N LYS A 264 -25.26 1.95 18.71
CA LYS A 264 -23.99 1.98 19.42
C LYS A 264 -22.98 1.07 18.76
N VAL A 265 -21.83 1.61 18.45
CA VAL A 265 -20.75 0.85 17.81
C VAL A 265 -19.42 1.17 18.49
N LYS A 266 -18.60 0.16 18.64
CA LYS A 266 -17.23 0.26 19.11
C LYS A 266 -16.31 0.27 17.89
N VAL A 267 -15.48 1.30 17.78
CA VAL A 267 -14.43 1.35 16.76
C VAL A 267 -13.20 0.63 17.29
N VAL A 268 -12.74 -0.37 16.56
CA VAL A 268 -11.55 -1.15 16.91
C VAL A 268 -10.54 -1.12 15.79
N THR A 269 -9.27 -1.25 16.13
CA THR A 269 -8.17 -1.44 15.18
C THR A 269 -7.28 -2.59 15.65
N TYR A 270 -6.52 -3.18 14.74
CA TYR A 270 -5.58 -4.24 15.04
C TYR A 270 -4.16 -3.68 15.00
N ARG A 271 -3.45 -3.73 16.12
CA ARG A 271 -2.10 -3.19 16.24
C ARG A 271 -1.16 -4.21 16.88
N ARG A 272 0.10 -4.07 16.56
CA ARG A 272 1.15 -4.74 17.30
C ARG A 272 1.37 -4.03 18.62
N THR A 273 1.69 -4.78 19.67
CA THR A 273 1.69 -4.30 21.07
C THR A 273 2.74 -3.25 21.39
N ASP A 274 3.72 -3.06 20.52
CA ASP A 274 4.84 -2.11 20.65
C ASP A 274 4.52 -0.68 20.18
N LEU A 275 3.33 -0.47 19.62
CA LEU A 275 2.89 0.86 19.19
C LEU A 275 2.11 1.57 20.31
N PRO A 276 2.33 2.90 20.52
CA PRO A 276 1.57 3.67 21.50
C PRO A 276 0.08 3.70 21.18
N ASP A 277 -0.74 3.96 22.21
CA ASP A 277 -2.17 4.16 22.02
C ASP A 277 -2.43 5.28 21.01
N GLY A 278 -3.44 5.09 20.20
CA GLY A 278 -3.70 5.94 19.05
C GLY A 278 -5.15 6.35 18.92
N THR A 279 -5.34 7.37 18.11
CA THR A 279 -6.63 7.81 17.57
C THR A 279 -6.90 7.15 16.22
N GLU A 280 -8.07 7.41 15.66
CA GLU A 280 -8.43 7.05 14.28
C GLU A 280 -7.44 7.58 13.23
N TYR A 281 -6.62 8.57 13.59
CA TYR A 281 -5.61 9.20 12.71
C TYR A 281 -4.16 8.73 12.98
N SER A 282 -3.94 7.83 13.92
CA SER A 282 -2.59 7.52 14.44
C SER A 282 -1.63 6.87 13.44
N ASN A 283 -2.12 6.28 12.37
CA ASN A 283 -1.29 5.66 11.33
C ASN A 283 -1.21 6.53 10.06
N MET A 284 -1.63 7.80 10.13
CA MET A 284 -1.47 8.72 9.02
C MET A 284 -0.02 9.14 8.80
N SER A 285 0.77 9.26 9.88
CA SER A 285 2.19 9.53 9.73
C SER A 285 2.95 8.24 9.47
N MET A 286 3.47 8.09 8.27
CA MET A 286 4.66 7.28 8.10
C MET A 286 5.71 7.83 9.08
N LYS A 287 6.27 6.98 9.95
CA LYS A 287 7.54 7.32 10.57
C LYS A 287 8.52 7.49 9.41
N LEU A 288 8.77 8.72 9.03
CA LEU A 288 9.95 9.15 8.25
C LEU A 288 11.21 9.02 9.12
N GLY A 289 11.29 7.97 9.90
CA GLY A 289 12.34 7.74 10.85
C GLY A 289 13.21 6.57 10.42
N GLU A 290 13.77 6.68 9.25
CA GLU A 290 15.10 6.17 8.90
C GLU A 290 15.50 6.97 7.68
N GLU A 291 16.49 7.81 7.84
CA GLU A 291 17.14 8.58 6.78
C GLU A 291 17.62 7.61 5.69
N ARG A 292 16.77 7.37 4.70
CA ARG A 292 17.25 6.82 3.44
C ARG A 292 17.87 7.98 2.70
N PHE A 293 19.18 7.96 2.55
CA PHE A 293 19.96 8.87 1.68
C PHE A 293 19.51 8.81 0.21
N ILE A 294 18.59 7.92 -0.13
CA ILE A 294 18.05 7.74 -1.47
C ILE A 294 16.57 8.12 -1.43
N PRO A 295 16.13 9.15 -2.20
CA PRO A 295 14.73 9.50 -2.31
C PRO A 295 13.87 8.26 -2.66
N GLU A 296 12.69 8.16 -2.07
CA GLU A 296 11.78 7.01 -2.25
C GLU A 296 11.48 6.70 -3.73
N ALA A 297 11.54 7.73 -4.59
CA ALA A 297 11.43 7.61 -6.04
C ALA A 297 12.53 6.71 -6.68
N PHE A 298 13.72 6.62 -6.06
CA PHE A 298 14.79 5.74 -6.50
C PHE A 298 14.81 4.39 -5.80
N SER A 299 13.98 4.20 -4.78
CA SER A 299 13.79 2.93 -4.08
C SER A 299 12.65 2.10 -4.63
N LEU A 300 12.00 2.55 -5.70
CA LEU A 300 10.97 1.77 -6.39
C LEU A 300 11.59 0.50 -6.96
N GLU A 301 10.97 -0.62 -6.61
CA GLU A 301 11.31 -1.90 -7.22
C GLU A 301 11.18 -1.81 -8.74
N ALA A 302 12.04 -2.53 -9.44
CA ALA A 302 11.86 -2.70 -10.87
C ALA A 302 10.51 -3.39 -11.13
N GLY A 303 9.66 -2.80 -11.96
CA GLY A 303 8.36 -3.40 -12.27
C GLY A 303 7.33 -2.43 -12.78
N PHE A 304 6.10 -2.93 -12.87
CA PHE A 304 4.94 -2.17 -13.27
C PHE A 304 4.19 -1.67 -12.04
N HIS A 305 3.82 -0.39 -12.05
CA HIS A 305 3.23 0.27 -10.90
C HIS A 305 1.92 0.97 -11.25
N TYR A 306 0.95 0.81 -10.35
CA TYR A 306 -0.14 1.74 -10.13
C TYR A 306 0.33 2.76 -9.10
N LEU A 307 1.03 3.79 -9.53
CA LEU A 307 1.70 4.72 -8.62
C LEU A 307 1.60 6.15 -9.12
N TRP A 308 1.23 7.06 -8.23
CA TRP A 308 1.36 8.49 -8.40
C TRP A 308 2.60 8.97 -7.64
N LEU A 309 3.55 9.55 -8.37
CA LEU A 309 4.76 10.15 -7.81
C LEU A 309 4.61 11.67 -7.89
N PRO A 310 4.29 12.36 -6.79
CA PRO A 310 4.51 13.79 -6.72
C PRO A 310 6.01 14.05 -6.83
N ASN A 311 6.41 15.06 -7.60
CA ASN A 311 7.80 15.46 -7.70
C ASN A 311 8.35 15.80 -6.32
N THR A 312 9.01 14.86 -5.69
CA THR A 312 9.87 15.07 -4.54
C THR A 312 11.28 15.30 -5.06
N LEU A 313 11.56 16.51 -5.51
CA LEU A 313 12.92 17.02 -5.66
C LEU A 313 13.32 17.71 -4.37
#